data_4bb692310526611d8e54fbca99d9a6bd
#
_entry.id   4bb692310526611d8e54fbca99d9a6bd
#
_cell.length_a   1.000
_cell.length_b   1.000
_cell.length_c   1.000
_cell.angle_alpha   90.00
_cell.angle_beta   90.00
_cell.angle_gamma   90.00
#
_symmetry.space_group_name_H-M   'P 1'
#
loop_
_entity.id
_entity.type
_entity.pdbx_description
1 polymer ?
#
loop_
_entity_poly.entity_id
_entity_poly.type
_entity_poly.pdbx_seq_one_letter_code
_entity_poly.pdbx_strand_id
1 'polypeptide(L)'
;MTFAILGLGTATPSTVIDQEQALRIARSLCCRTEEQATWLPTMYGHTGIATRPFALGAGLLRDVIEGTRHSGSVFLPTGQPDDRGPTTAQRMQHYAELAPPLAVAASRDALAKSGLPARAITHVVTVSCTGFFAPGIDRSLITALG
;
A
#
# COMPACT_ATOMS: atom_id res chain seq x y z
N MET A 1 -24.20 25.68 -6.33
CA MET A 1 -23.24 25.60 -5.21
C MET A 1 -21.86 25.42 -5.81
N THR A 2 -20.89 26.24 -5.44
CA THR A 2 -19.48 26.09 -5.82
C THR A 2 -18.71 25.49 -4.65
N PHE A 3 -17.80 24.58 -4.89
CA PHE A 3 -16.85 24.08 -3.89
C PHE A 3 -15.42 24.43 -4.35
N ALA A 4 -14.49 24.51 -3.41
CA ALA A 4 -13.09 24.74 -3.70
C ALA A 4 -12.24 23.70 -2.98
N ILE A 5 -11.22 23.18 -3.68
CA ILE A 5 -10.16 22.37 -3.09
C ILE A 5 -9.08 23.33 -2.58
N LEU A 6 -8.87 23.38 -1.28
CA LEU A 6 -7.93 24.30 -0.65
C LEU A 6 -6.53 23.72 -0.50
N GLY A 7 -6.41 22.40 -0.47
CA GLY A 7 -5.12 21.73 -0.39
C GLY A 7 -5.22 20.28 -0.82
N LEU A 8 -4.17 19.78 -1.46
CA LEU A 8 -4.02 18.39 -1.84
C LEU A 8 -2.68 17.87 -1.32
N GLY A 9 -2.72 16.83 -0.52
CA GLY A 9 -1.53 16.19 0.05
C GLY A 9 -1.37 14.75 -0.42
N THR A 10 -0.13 14.32 -0.56
CA THR A 10 0.21 12.95 -0.94
C THR A 10 1.28 12.38 0.00
N ALA A 11 1.24 11.06 0.21
CA ALA A 11 2.30 10.33 0.89
C ALA A 11 2.42 8.93 0.29
N THR A 12 3.64 8.47 0.20
CA THR A 12 3.96 7.12 -0.30
C THR A 12 4.93 6.43 0.66
N PRO A 13 4.97 5.08 0.67
CA PRO A 13 6.03 4.35 1.35
C PRO A 13 7.42 4.77 0.86
N SER A 14 8.42 4.66 1.73
CA SER A 14 9.81 5.03 1.42
C SER A 14 10.53 4.03 0.51
N THR A 15 10.14 2.74 0.56
CA THR A 15 10.69 1.73 -0.35
C THR A 15 10.11 1.95 -1.73
N VAL A 16 10.98 2.12 -2.73
CA VAL A 16 10.58 2.25 -4.13
C VAL A 16 11.15 1.06 -4.90
N ILE A 17 10.33 0.44 -5.70
CA ILE A 17 10.71 -0.67 -6.59
C ILE A 17 10.53 -0.23 -8.04
N ASP A 18 11.40 -0.72 -8.91
CA ASP A 18 11.25 -0.54 -10.35
C ASP A 18 10.21 -1.53 -10.93
N GLN A 19 9.89 -1.36 -12.21
CA GLN A 19 8.87 -2.15 -12.88
C GLN A 19 9.27 -3.63 -13.00
N GLU A 20 10.57 -3.94 -13.13
CA GLU A 20 11.05 -5.32 -13.18
C GLU A 20 10.91 -6.01 -11.81
N GLN A 21 11.30 -5.35 -10.74
CA GLN A 21 11.11 -5.82 -9.37
C GLN A 21 9.63 -6.02 -9.07
N ALA A 22 8.78 -5.07 -9.47
CA ALA A 22 7.33 -5.19 -9.33
C ALA A 22 6.76 -6.39 -10.08
N LEU A 23 7.25 -6.67 -11.29
CA LEU A 23 6.88 -7.84 -12.06
C LEU A 23 7.31 -9.15 -11.38
N ARG A 24 8.52 -9.21 -10.84
CA ARG A 24 9.01 -10.38 -10.07
C ARG A 24 8.15 -10.63 -8.84
N ILE A 25 7.85 -9.59 -8.08
CA ILE A 25 6.95 -9.69 -6.91
C ILE A 25 5.58 -10.20 -7.34
N ALA A 26 4.97 -9.59 -8.35
CA ALA A 26 3.65 -9.99 -8.81
C ALA A 26 3.63 -11.45 -9.32
N ARG A 27 4.65 -11.87 -10.04
CA ARG A 27 4.79 -13.26 -10.50
C ARG A 27 4.88 -14.23 -9.31
N SER A 28 5.67 -13.89 -8.30
CA SER A 28 5.83 -14.73 -7.11
C SER A 28 4.58 -14.79 -6.24
N LEU A 29 3.90 -13.64 -6.03
CA LEU A 29 2.81 -13.54 -5.05
C LEU A 29 1.40 -13.72 -5.64
N CYS A 30 1.23 -13.47 -6.95
CA CYS A 30 -0.10 -13.39 -7.56
C CYS A 30 -0.36 -14.46 -8.61
N CYS A 31 0.67 -14.98 -9.30
CA CYS A 31 0.49 -15.98 -10.33
C CYS A 31 0.30 -17.37 -9.73
N ARG A 32 -0.72 -18.08 -10.20
CA ARG A 32 -1.06 -19.44 -9.81
C ARG A 32 -1.01 -20.42 -10.98
N THR A 33 -0.96 -19.92 -12.21
CA THR A 33 -0.91 -20.71 -13.44
C THR A 33 0.17 -20.18 -14.36
N GLU A 34 0.70 -21.02 -15.22
CA GLU A 34 1.66 -20.63 -16.27
C GLU A 34 1.06 -19.62 -17.25
N GLU A 35 -0.23 -19.70 -17.51
CA GLU A 35 -0.93 -18.74 -18.34
C GLU A 35 -0.86 -17.33 -17.73
N GLN A 36 -1.16 -17.19 -16.44
CA GLN A 36 -1.03 -15.91 -15.73
C GLN A 36 0.41 -15.38 -15.78
N ALA A 37 1.40 -16.26 -15.56
CA ALA A 37 2.81 -15.90 -15.60
C ALA A 37 3.27 -15.43 -17.00
N THR A 38 2.66 -15.98 -18.06
CA THR A 38 2.94 -15.62 -19.46
C THR A 38 2.35 -14.24 -19.81
N TRP A 39 1.14 -13.93 -19.35
CA TRP A 39 0.47 -12.67 -19.64
C TRP A 39 1.00 -11.48 -18.81
N LEU A 40 1.51 -11.74 -17.63
CA LEU A 40 1.90 -10.71 -16.67
C LEU A 40 2.94 -9.71 -17.23
N PRO A 41 4.03 -10.14 -17.93
CA PRO A 41 5.00 -9.20 -18.51
C PRO A 41 4.37 -8.23 -19.52
N THR A 42 3.47 -8.72 -20.35
CA THR A 42 2.75 -7.89 -21.32
C THR A 42 1.90 -6.83 -20.63
N MET A 43 1.15 -7.22 -19.58
CA MET A 43 0.36 -6.28 -18.80
C MET A 43 1.25 -5.21 -18.14
N TYR A 44 2.35 -5.60 -17.52
CA TYR A 44 3.27 -4.66 -16.86
C TYR A 44 3.94 -3.72 -17.86
N GLY A 45 4.31 -4.21 -19.05
CA GLY A 45 4.90 -3.40 -20.12
C GLY A 45 3.98 -2.31 -20.64
N HIS A 46 2.66 -2.56 -20.70
CA HIS A 46 1.68 -1.60 -21.19
C HIS A 46 1.24 -0.54 -20.18
N THR A 47 1.59 -0.67 -18.90
CA THR A 47 1.13 0.28 -17.87
C THR A 47 1.79 1.65 -17.96
N GLY A 48 2.95 1.79 -18.58
CA GLY A 48 3.74 3.01 -18.58
C GLY A 48 4.30 3.41 -17.20
N ILE A 49 4.24 2.51 -16.21
CA ILE A 49 4.71 2.76 -14.85
C ILE A 49 6.19 2.35 -14.77
N ALA A 50 7.06 3.29 -14.43
CA ALA A 50 8.49 3.03 -14.24
C ALA A 50 8.84 2.53 -12.85
N THR A 51 8.22 3.11 -11.81
CA THR A 51 8.49 2.79 -10.41
C THR A 51 7.22 2.72 -9.59
N ARG A 52 7.26 1.98 -8.47
CA ARG A 52 6.15 1.87 -7.51
C ARG A 52 6.66 2.02 -6.08
N PRO A 53 6.04 2.87 -5.25
CA PRO A 53 6.21 2.81 -3.81
C PRO A 53 5.65 1.49 -3.27
N PHE A 54 6.40 0.85 -2.37
CA PHE A 54 6.10 -0.50 -1.89
C PHE A 54 6.04 -0.55 -0.36
N ALA A 55 4.87 -0.86 0.18
CA ALA A 55 4.60 -0.77 1.61
C ALA A 55 5.13 -1.98 2.42
N LEU A 56 5.26 -3.15 1.81
CA LEU A 56 5.62 -4.38 2.54
C LEU A 56 7.13 -4.50 2.88
N GLY A 57 7.90 -3.47 2.55
CA GLY A 57 9.29 -3.33 2.98
C GLY A 57 10.32 -4.07 2.11
N ALA A 58 11.58 -3.65 2.27
CA ALA A 58 12.70 -4.16 1.47
C ALA A 58 13.04 -5.64 1.76
N GLY A 59 12.67 -6.16 2.94
CA GLY A 59 12.92 -7.57 3.31
C GLY A 59 12.18 -8.54 2.40
N LEU A 60 10.87 -8.33 2.19
CA LEU A 60 10.08 -9.14 1.27
C LEU A 60 10.61 -9.06 -0.16
N LEU A 61 10.95 -7.85 -0.62
CA LEU A 61 11.52 -7.65 -1.94
C LEU A 61 12.81 -8.48 -2.12
N ARG A 62 13.71 -8.43 -1.14
CA ARG A 62 14.96 -9.18 -1.16
C ARG A 62 14.71 -10.69 -1.23
N ASP A 63 13.82 -11.20 -0.38
CA ASP A 63 13.46 -12.62 -0.39
C ASP A 63 12.91 -13.09 -1.75
N VAL A 64 12.07 -12.27 -2.40
CA VAL A 64 11.55 -12.59 -3.74
C VAL A 64 12.65 -12.59 -4.80
N ILE A 65 13.59 -11.64 -4.73
CA ILE A 65 14.68 -11.53 -5.71
C ILE A 65 15.71 -12.65 -5.53
N GLU A 66 16.08 -12.95 -4.29
CA GLU A 66 17.13 -13.91 -3.94
C GLU A 66 16.60 -15.34 -3.74
N GLY A 67 15.29 -15.54 -3.74
CA GLY A 67 14.66 -16.83 -3.48
C GLY A 67 14.83 -17.28 -2.02
N THR A 68 14.96 -16.32 -1.08
CA THR A 68 15.14 -16.60 0.34
C THR A 68 13.85 -16.39 1.13
N ARG A 69 13.89 -16.61 2.44
CA ARG A 69 12.74 -16.44 3.35
C ARG A 69 13.14 -15.71 4.65
N HIS A 70 14.18 -14.91 4.61
CA HIS A 70 14.78 -14.30 5.79
C HIS A 70 13.86 -13.28 6.46
N SER A 71 12.98 -12.61 5.71
CA SER A 71 12.02 -11.65 6.27
C SER A 71 10.92 -12.31 7.11
N GLY A 72 10.69 -13.61 6.93
CA GLY A 72 9.55 -14.30 7.55
C GLY A 72 8.18 -13.75 7.12
N SER A 73 8.12 -13.01 6.02
CA SER A 73 6.88 -12.35 5.57
C SER A 73 5.79 -13.38 5.24
N VAL A 74 4.59 -13.14 5.77
CA VAL A 74 3.40 -13.94 5.47
C VAL A 74 2.94 -13.85 4.00
N PHE A 75 3.48 -12.88 3.26
CA PHE A 75 3.20 -12.72 1.84
C PHE A 75 4.05 -13.64 0.95
N LEU A 76 5.12 -14.25 1.46
CA LEU A 76 5.91 -15.20 0.67
C LEU A 76 5.14 -16.49 0.47
N PRO A 77 5.08 -17.02 -0.77
CA PRO A 77 4.42 -18.30 -1.06
C PRO A 77 5.03 -19.42 -0.22
N THR A 78 4.19 -20.28 0.32
CA THR A 78 4.64 -21.45 1.10
C THR A 78 5.19 -22.55 0.22
N GLY A 79 4.87 -22.54 -1.07
CA GLY A 79 5.19 -23.59 -2.02
C GLY A 79 4.22 -24.78 -1.97
N GLN A 80 3.19 -24.72 -1.15
CA GLN A 80 2.17 -25.76 -1.07
C GLN A 80 1.11 -25.57 -2.17
N PRO A 81 0.56 -26.67 -2.74
CA PRO A 81 -0.42 -26.58 -3.84
C PRO A 81 -1.72 -25.83 -3.46
N ASP A 82 -2.08 -25.82 -2.19
CA ASP A 82 -3.26 -25.18 -1.64
C ASP A 82 -3.00 -23.76 -1.08
N ASP A 83 -1.78 -23.25 -1.24
CA ASP A 83 -1.41 -21.90 -0.79
C ASP A 83 -2.26 -20.84 -1.49
N ARG A 84 -3.03 -20.10 -0.70
CA ARG A 84 -3.87 -18.99 -1.17
C ARG A 84 -3.32 -17.62 -0.76
N GLY A 85 -2.08 -17.59 -0.26
CA GLY A 85 -1.45 -16.41 0.31
C GLY A 85 -2.00 -16.06 1.69
N PRO A 86 -1.67 -14.86 2.21
CA PRO A 86 -2.05 -14.47 3.55
C PRO A 86 -3.57 -14.36 3.71
N THR A 87 -4.05 -14.74 4.88
CA THR A 87 -5.46 -14.59 5.25
C THR A 87 -5.89 -13.13 5.26
N THR A 88 -7.20 -12.88 5.21
CA THR A 88 -7.73 -11.52 5.35
C THR A 88 -7.27 -10.87 6.66
N ALA A 89 -7.28 -11.62 7.77
CA ALA A 89 -6.83 -11.12 9.07
C ALA A 89 -5.35 -10.65 9.03
N GLN A 90 -4.45 -11.44 8.46
CA GLN A 90 -3.04 -11.07 8.30
C GLN A 90 -2.86 -9.83 7.43
N ARG A 91 -3.58 -9.73 6.31
CA ARG A 91 -3.56 -8.53 5.46
C ARG A 91 -4.07 -7.30 6.19
N MET A 92 -5.15 -7.44 6.97
CA MET A 92 -5.72 -6.32 7.73
C MET A 92 -4.81 -5.88 8.87
N GLN A 93 -4.05 -6.78 9.47
CA GLN A 93 -3.03 -6.42 10.46
C GLN A 93 -1.96 -5.51 9.83
N HIS A 94 -1.38 -5.90 8.69
CA HIS A 94 -0.42 -5.05 7.97
C HIS A 94 -1.03 -3.72 7.52
N TYR A 95 -2.29 -3.73 7.07
CA TYR A 95 -2.99 -2.51 6.71
C TYR A 95 -3.13 -1.56 7.92
N ALA A 96 -3.52 -2.07 9.07
CA ALA A 96 -3.66 -1.29 10.31
C ALA A 96 -2.33 -0.68 10.80
N GLU A 97 -1.21 -1.32 10.50
CA GLU A 97 0.13 -0.82 10.85
C GLU A 97 0.66 0.20 9.82
N LEU A 98 0.45 -0.05 8.54
CA LEU A 98 1.12 0.69 7.46
C LEU A 98 0.30 1.86 6.88
N ALA A 99 -1.03 1.76 6.86
CA ALA A 99 -1.86 2.80 6.25
C ALA A 99 -1.99 4.08 7.09
N PRO A 100 -2.14 4.04 8.45
CA PRO A 100 -2.31 5.25 9.24
C PRO A 100 -1.16 6.25 9.13
N PRO A 101 0.13 5.87 9.18
CA PRO A 101 1.23 6.81 9.01
C PRO A 101 1.20 7.55 7.66
N LEU A 102 0.84 6.85 6.60
CA LEU A 102 0.71 7.44 5.26
C LEU A 102 -0.47 8.43 5.20
N ALA A 103 -1.61 8.04 5.76
CA ALA A 103 -2.78 8.92 5.82
C ALA A 103 -2.49 10.20 6.61
N VAL A 104 -1.82 10.09 7.76
CA VAL A 104 -1.39 11.24 8.57
C VAL A 104 -0.41 12.14 7.80
N ALA A 105 0.58 11.55 7.13
CA ALA A 105 1.56 12.31 6.35
C ALA A 105 0.88 13.08 5.20
N ALA A 106 0.01 12.42 4.43
CA ALA A 106 -0.74 13.05 3.35
C ALA A 106 -1.66 14.17 3.86
N SER A 107 -2.33 13.95 5.00
CA SER A 107 -3.22 14.95 5.60
C SER A 107 -2.44 16.16 6.11
N ARG A 108 -1.27 15.97 6.70
CA ARG A 108 -0.39 17.10 7.10
C ARG A 108 0.08 17.91 5.90
N ASP A 109 0.46 17.27 4.81
CA ASP A 109 0.84 17.95 3.57
C ASP A 109 -0.34 18.76 2.99
N ALA A 110 -1.55 18.20 2.97
CA ALA A 110 -2.76 18.89 2.52
C ALA A 110 -3.09 20.11 3.39
N LEU A 111 -3.03 19.97 4.72
CA LEU A 111 -3.26 21.06 5.66
C LEU A 111 -2.22 22.17 5.48
N ALA A 112 -0.96 21.83 5.37
CA ALA A 112 0.10 22.83 5.14
C ALA A 112 -0.13 23.63 3.86
N LYS A 113 -0.56 22.98 2.78
CA LYS A 113 -0.87 23.62 1.50
C LYS A 113 -2.16 24.45 1.53
N SER A 114 -3.13 24.06 2.34
CA SER A 114 -4.40 24.78 2.48
C SER A 114 -4.28 26.06 3.28
N GLY A 115 -3.27 26.19 4.14
CA GLY A 115 -3.14 27.27 5.10
C GLY A 115 -4.15 27.23 6.26
N LEU A 116 -4.97 26.19 6.35
CA LEU A 116 -5.96 26.03 7.41
C LEU A 116 -5.38 25.31 8.63
N PRO A 117 -5.72 25.74 9.84
CA PRO A 117 -5.38 24.96 11.05
C PRO A 117 -6.27 23.71 11.13
N ALA A 118 -5.75 22.61 11.70
CA ALA A 118 -6.49 21.34 11.84
C ALA A 118 -7.85 21.54 12.53
N ARG A 119 -7.95 22.40 13.54
CA ARG A 119 -9.20 22.73 14.24
C ARG A 119 -10.31 23.34 13.37
N ALA A 120 -9.98 23.79 12.15
CA ALA A 120 -10.97 24.29 11.19
C ALA A 120 -11.64 23.13 10.41
N ILE A 121 -11.13 21.93 10.50
CA ILE A 121 -11.70 20.74 9.85
C ILE A 121 -12.92 20.27 10.65
N THR A 122 -14.06 20.22 10.02
CA THR A 122 -15.33 19.81 10.65
C THR A 122 -15.73 18.38 10.31
N HIS A 123 -15.26 17.85 9.19
CA HIS A 123 -15.60 16.51 8.72
C HIS A 123 -14.37 15.81 8.19
N VAL A 124 -14.24 14.52 8.51
CA VAL A 124 -13.22 13.63 7.97
C VAL A 124 -13.93 12.50 7.25
N VAL A 125 -13.56 12.28 5.98
CA VAL A 125 -14.06 11.17 5.18
C VAL A 125 -12.86 10.33 4.77
N THR A 126 -12.84 9.07 5.19
CA THR A 126 -11.82 8.09 4.79
C THR A 126 -12.40 7.09 3.83
N VAL A 127 -11.67 6.79 2.76
CA VAL A 127 -12.07 5.80 1.76
C VAL A 127 -10.94 4.80 1.58
N SER A 128 -11.27 3.52 1.64
CA SER A 128 -10.33 2.42 1.36
C SER A 128 -11.00 1.40 0.45
N CYS A 129 -10.23 0.86 -0.50
CA CYS A 129 -10.73 -0.15 -1.43
C CYS A 129 -11.02 -1.48 -0.72
N THR A 130 -10.04 -2.00 0.04
CA THR A 130 -10.12 -3.33 0.65
C THR A 130 -9.61 -3.38 2.09
N GLY A 131 -8.89 -2.36 2.55
CA GLY A 131 -8.35 -2.31 3.90
C GLY A 131 -9.37 -1.78 4.89
N PHE A 132 -9.52 -2.45 6.04
CA PHE A 132 -10.35 -1.99 7.14
C PHE A 132 -9.80 -2.45 8.48
N PHE A 133 -10.04 -1.68 9.52
CA PHE A 133 -9.85 -2.05 10.93
C PHE A 133 -10.66 -1.10 11.80
N ALA A 134 -10.86 -1.48 13.05
CA ALA A 134 -11.60 -0.68 14.02
C ALA A 134 -10.82 -0.57 15.35
N PRO A 135 -10.64 0.66 15.90
CA PRO A 135 -10.99 1.96 15.34
C PRO A 135 -10.18 2.29 14.07
N GLY A 136 -10.78 2.96 13.09
CA GLY A 136 -10.24 3.14 11.74
C GLY A 136 -9.16 4.22 11.60
N ILE A 137 -8.78 4.50 10.34
CA ILE A 137 -7.81 5.55 9.97
C ILE A 137 -8.29 6.93 10.45
N ASP A 138 -9.58 7.19 10.43
CA ASP A 138 -10.23 8.40 10.94
C ASP A 138 -9.78 8.73 12.36
N ARG A 139 -9.79 7.75 13.26
CA ARG A 139 -9.27 7.94 14.62
C ARG A 139 -7.79 8.32 14.62
N SER A 140 -6.99 7.66 13.80
CA SER A 140 -5.55 7.96 13.70
C SER A 140 -5.32 9.39 13.23
N LEU A 141 -6.11 9.88 12.27
CA LEU A 141 -6.07 11.25 11.78
C LEU A 141 -6.45 12.25 12.90
N ILE A 142 -7.57 12.04 13.57
CA ILE A 142 -8.03 12.91 14.66
C ILE A 142 -6.97 12.97 15.77
N THR A 143 -6.41 11.83 16.18
CA THR A 143 -5.39 11.80 17.23
C THR A 143 -4.09 12.50 16.83
N ALA A 144 -3.68 12.40 15.55
CA ALA A 144 -2.39 12.92 15.09
C ALA A 144 -2.44 14.39 14.66
N LEU A 145 -3.62 14.91 14.33
CA LEU A 145 -3.80 16.28 13.81
C LEU A 145 -4.40 17.23 14.86
N GLY A 146 -5.02 16.71 15.93
CA GLY A 146 -5.64 17.49 17.00
C GLY A 146 -7.06 17.87 16.65
#